data_582bfb7fe18887a57b3f69050492d4a1
#
_entry.id   582bfb7fe18887a57b3f69050492d4a1
#
_cell.length_a   1.000
_cell.length_b   1.000
_cell.length_c   1.000
_cell.angle_alpha   90.00
_cell.angle_beta   90.00
_cell.angle_gamma   90.00
#
_symmetry.space_group_name_H-M   'P 1'
#
loop_
_entity.id
_entity.type
_entity.pdbx_description
1 polymer ?
#
loop_
_entity_poly.entity_id
_entity_poly.type
_entity_poly.pdbx_seq_one_letter_code
_entity_poly.pdbx_strand_id
1 'polypeptide(L)' 'SVGYNTNKGAEIVVCLDGTTNDIFHVLIHELAHCTVKEYSHSEAFWKNYIELRDMCVELGIYENIPEKKEFCGQHIQDK' A
#
# COMPACT_ATOMS: atom_id res chain seq x y z
N SER A 1 -2.20 8.02 11.61
CA SER A 1 -1.53 7.61 10.38
C SER A 1 -1.80 6.15 10.07
N VAL A 2 -2.05 5.82 8.82
CA VAL A 2 -2.26 4.43 8.40
C VAL A 2 -0.94 3.68 8.25
N GLY A 3 0.14 4.39 7.89
CA GLY A 3 1.45 3.80 7.74
C GLY A 3 2.44 4.76 7.12
N TYR A 4 3.71 4.43 7.22
CA TYR A 4 4.78 5.22 6.60
C TYR A 4 6.03 4.37 6.47
N ASN A 5 6.99 4.82 5.67
CA ASN A 5 8.32 4.24 5.66
C ASN A 5 9.37 5.35 5.77
N THR A 6 10.54 4.99 6.24
CA THR A 6 11.68 5.89 6.33
C THR A 6 12.84 5.33 5.52
N ASN A 7 13.62 6.22 4.89
CA ASN A 7 14.80 5.85 4.11
C ASN A 7 14.52 4.72 3.11
N LYS A 8 13.39 4.82 2.40
CA LYS A 8 13.01 3.86 1.36
C LYS A 8 13.03 2.41 1.83
N GLY A 9 12.40 2.16 2.97
CA GLY A 9 12.21 0.81 3.48
C GLY A 9 13.17 0.36 4.56
N ALA A 10 14.05 1.25 5.04
CA ALA A 10 14.87 0.94 6.22
C ALA A 10 13.96 0.66 7.43
N GLU A 11 12.83 1.35 7.50
CA GLU A 11 11.77 1.08 8.47
C GLU A 11 10.42 1.27 7.80
N ILE A 12 9.52 0.32 7.98
CA ILE A 12 8.13 0.41 7.51
C ILE A 12 7.23 0.22 8.74
N VAL A 13 6.32 1.17 8.93
CA VAL A 13 5.35 1.15 10.03
C VAL A 13 3.96 1.09 9.44
N VAL A 14 3.12 0.19 9.93
CA VAL A 14 1.75 0.00 9.46
C VAL A 14 0.82 -0.07 10.66
N CYS A 15 -0.30 0.64 10.60
CA CYS A 15 -1.36 0.50 11.58
C CYS A 15 -1.96 -0.90 11.51
N LEU A 16 -2.23 -1.53 12.66
CA LEU A 16 -2.76 -2.89 12.71
C LEU A 16 -4.25 -2.95 13.11
N ASP A 17 -4.90 -1.79 13.24
CA ASP A 17 -6.28 -1.71 13.71
C ASP A 17 -7.28 -1.83 12.55
N GLY A 18 -7.29 -2.99 11.92
CA GLY A 18 -8.17 -3.30 10.81
C GLY A 18 -8.03 -4.75 10.38
N THR A 19 -8.58 -5.08 9.22
CA THR A 19 -8.47 -6.44 8.68
C THR A 19 -7.07 -6.69 8.13
N THR A 20 -6.71 -7.96 7.98
CA THR A 20 -5.47 -8.34 7.30
C THR A 20 -5.39 -7.71 5.92
N ASN A 21 -6.50 -7.68 5.19
CA ASN A 21 -6.55 -7.11 3.85
C ASN A 21 -6.25 -5.61 3.86
N ASP A 22 -6.80 -4.86 4.83
CA ASP A 22 -6.52 -3.43 5.00
C ASP A 22 -5.03 -3.19 5.25
N ILE A 23 -4.44 -3.99 6.11
CA ILE A 23 -3.01 -3.92 6.46
C ILE A 23 -2.16 -4.19 5.22
N PHE A 24 -2.51 -5.20 4.43
CA PHE A 24 -1.81 -5.51 3.18
C PHE A 24 -1.91 -4.38 2.17
N HIS A 25 -3.06 -3.71 2.08
CA HIS A 25 -3.21 -2.54 1.21
C HIS A 25 -2.14 -1.49 1.52
N VAL A 26 -2.01 -1.13 2.79
CA VAL A 26 -1.03 -0.11 3.20
C VAL A 26 0.40 -0.61 3.00
N LEU A 27 0.66 -1.89 3.28
CA LEU A 27 1.98 -2.47 3.08
C LEU A 27 2.40 -2.43 1.60
N ILE A 28 1.50 -2.77 0.68
CA ILE A 28 1.75 -2.69 -0.76
C ILE A 28 2.09 -1.25 -1.16
N HIS A 29 1.35 -0.28 -0.63
CA HIS A 29 1.59 1.15 -0.88
C HIS A 29 3.00 1.56 -0.42
N GLU A 30 3.39 1.18 0.80
CA GLU A 30 4.71 1.51 1.32
C GLU A 30 5.83 0.80 0.56
N LEU A 31 5.60 -0.46 0.16
CA LEU A 31 6.57 -1.19 -0.67
C LEU A 31 6.74 -0.54 -2.04
N ALA A 32 5.65 -0.04 -2.64
CA ALA A 32 5.74 0.67 -3.92
C ALA A 32 6.63 1.92 -3.80
N HIS A 33 6.55 2.65 -2.69
CA HIS A 33 7.45 3.77 -2.44
C HIS A 33 8.93 3.36 -2.45
N CYS A 34 9.22 2.13 -2.01
CA CYS A 34 10.60 1.63 -1.97
C CYS A 34 11.15 1.27 -3.36
N THR A 35 10.28 1.16 -4.38
CA THR A 35 10.70 0.77 -5.73
C THR A 35 11.15 1.93 -6.60
N VAL A 36 10.98 3.17 -6.16
CA VAL A 36 11.32 4.39 -6.91
C VAL A 36 12.19 5.30 -6.06
N LYS A 37 12.97 6.18 -6.70
CA LYS A 37 13.86 7.11 -5.99
C LYS A 37 13.12 8.32 -5.42
N GLU A 38 12.13 8.81 -6.15
CA GLU A 38 11.33 9.96 -5.72
C GLU A 38 10.38 9.59 -4.59
N TYR A 39 9.96 10.59 -3.82
CA TYR A 39 9.04 10.40 -2.70
C TYR A 39 7.58 10.73 -3.07
N SER A 40 7.35 11.23 -4.28
CA SER A 40 6.01 11.55 -4.78
C SER A 40 5.29 10.29 -5.28
N HIS A 41 3.97 10.39 -5.42
CA HIS A 41 3.17 9.37 -6.09
C HIS A 41 3.23 9.57 -7.61
N SER A 42 4.43 9.36 -8.19
CA SER A 42 4.71 9.52 -9.61
C SER A 42 4.03 8.46 -10.47
N GLU A 43 4.09 8.60 -11.79
CA GLU A 43 3.62 7.55 -12.69
C GLU A 43 4.36 6.23 -12.45
N ALA A 44 5.67 6.30 -12.21
CA ALA A 44 6.47 5.11 -11.91
C ALA A 44 6.02 4.45 -10.62
N PHE A 45 5.72 5.26 -9.59
CA PHE A 45 5.15 4.76 -8.34
C PHE A 45 3.84 3.99 -8.61
N TRP A 46 2.89 4.61 -9.30
CA TRP A 46 1.58 3.98 -9.54
C TRP A 46 1.69 2.75 -10.41
N LYS A 47 2.58 2.75 -11.39
CA LYS A 47 2.82 1.56 -12.20
C LYS A 47 3.29 0.40 -11.32
N ASN A 48 4.27 0.64 -10.47
CA ASN A 48 4.81 -0.39 -9.59
C ASN A 48 3.81 -0.82 -8.53
N TYR A 49 3.04 0.13 -7.99
CA TYR A 49 1.95 -0.18 -7.07
C TYR A 49 0.95 -1.15 -7.69
N ILE A 50 0.48 -0.86 -8.90
CA ILE A 50 -0.50 -1.70 -9.59
C ILE A 50 0.07 -3.10 -9.85
N GLU A 51 1.33 -3.19 -10.27
CA GLU A 51 1.99 -4.47 -10.50
C GLU A 51 2.08 -5.30 -9.22
N LEU A 52 2.50 -4.69 -8.12
CA LEU A 52 2.57 -5.36 -6.81
C LEU A 52 1.18 -5.79 -6.33
N ARG A 53 0.20 -4.89 -6.42
CA ARG A 53 -1.17 -5.19 -6.03
C ARG A 53 -1.73 -6.37 -6.81
N ASP A 54 -1.59 -6.34 -8.14
CA ASP A 54 -2.13 -7.38 -9.01
C ASP A 54 -1.45 -8.73 -8.75
N MET A 55 -0.15 -8.71 -8.46
CA MET A 55 0.58 -9.92 -8.07
C MET A 55 0.01 -10.52 -6.78
N CYS A 56 -0.24 -9.69 -5.78
CA CYS A 56 -0.80 -10.13 -4.51
C CYS A 56 -2.23 -10.67 -4.66
N VAL A 57 -3.03 -10.05 -5.53
CA VAL A 57 -4.37 -10.55 -5.86
C VAL A 57 -4.28 -11.91 -6.53
N GLU A 58 -3.40 -12.07 -7.50
CA GLU A 58 -3.23 -13.34 -8.21
C GLU A 58 -2.75 -14.45 -7.28
N LEU A 59 -1.89 -14.12 -6.31
CA LEU A 59 -1.43 -15.07 -5.30
C LEU A 59 -2.49 -15.41 -4.26
N GLY A 60 -3.61 -14.71 -4.24
CA GLY A 60 -4.70 -14.97 -3.29
C GLY A 60 -4.45 -14.41 -1.89
N ILE A 61 -3.48 -13.51 -1.72
CA ILE A 61 -3.15 -12.92 -0.42
C ILE A 61 -3.71 -11.52 -0.22
N TYR A 62 -4.35 -10.95 -1.24
CA TYR A 62 -4.93 -9.61 -1.18
C TYR A 62 -6.17 -9.55 -2.06
N GLU A 63 -7.21 -8.86 -1.59
CA GLU A 63 -8.39 -8.51 -2.38
C GLU A 63 -8.39 -7.02 -2.67
N ASN A 64 -8.63 -6.67 -3.95
CA ASN A 64 -8.75 -5.27 -4.36
C ASN A 64 -9.82 -4.55 -3.55
N ILE A 65 -9.54 -3.32 -3.15
CA ILE A 65 -10.46 -2.43 -2.45
C ILE A 65 -10.89 -1.34 -3.43
N PRO A 66 -12.01 -1.54 -4.16
CA PRO A 66 -12.38 -0.63 -5.26
C PRO A 66 -13.04 0.65 -4.78
N GLU A 67 -13.61 0.66 -3.58
CA GLU A 67 -14.31 1.80 -3.01
C GLU A 67 -13.63 2.27 -1.73
N LYS A 68 -13.82 3.54 -1.38
CA LYS A 68 -13.26 4.11 -0.16
C LYS A 68 -13.68 3.31 1.06
N LYS A 69 -12.72 2.93 1.87
CA LYS A 69 -12.92 2.20 3.11
C LYS A 69 -12.17 2.89 4.24
N GLU A 70 -12.80 3.05 5.38
CA GLU A 70 -12.14 3.65 6.55
C GLU A 70 -11.15 2.66 7.16
N PHE A 71 -9.95 3.16 7.47
CA PHE A 71 -8.91 2.39 8.14
C PHE A 71 -8.01 3.35 8.92
N CYS A 72 -7.93 3.13 10.24
CA CYS A 72 -7.07 3.92 11.15
C CYS A 72 -7.27 5.43 11.01
N GLY A 73 -8.53 5.86 10.92
CA GLY A 73 -8.90 7.29 10.87
C GLY A 73 -8.74 7.94 9.50
N GLN A 74 -8.42 7.17 8.48
CA GLN A 74 -8.28 7.67 7.10
C GLN A 74 -9.04 6.74 6.16
N HIS A 75 -9.07 7.08 4.88
CA HIS A 75 -9.67 6.23 3.86
C HIS A 75 -8.58 5.58 3.01
N ILE A 76 -8.80 4.31 2.70
CA ILE A 76 -7.96 3.56 1.77
C ILE A 76 -8.81 3.14 0.57
N GLN A 77 -8.17 3.05 -0.58
CA GLN A 77 -8.81 2.66 -1.83
C GLN A 77 -7.73 2.32 -2.84
N ASP A 78 -7.95 1.28 -3.64
CA ASP A 78 -7.04 0.93 -4.72
C ASP A 78 -7.22 1.83 -5.94
N LYS A 79 -6.16 1.93 -6.68
CA LYS A 79 -6.11 2.70 -7.92
C LYS A 79 -6.73 1.92 -9.06
#